data_92c3daa22f54a05d26286b16d2811a65
#
_entry.id   92c3daa22f54a05d26286b16d2811a65
#
_cell.length_a   1.000
_cell.length_b   1.000
_cell.length_c   1.000
_cell.angle_alpha   90.00
_cell.angle_beta   90.00
_cell.angle_gamma   90.00
#
_symmetry.space_group_name_H-M   'P 1'
#
loop_
_entity.id
_entity.type
_entity.pdbx_description
1 polymer ?
#
loop_
_entity_poly.entity_id
_entity_poly.type
_entity_poly.pdbx_seq_one_letter_code
_entity_poly.pdbx_strand_id
1 'polypeptide(L)'
;KRQVINRLQLYKGGKEFNCLLKSSKTPNLVPVDFASHAKSMGAVGEQVNSISELEEAFKRAKKSKKTYVISIHTDGYQWLEGSAYWESPTLSIPTTKENERALKEHLEGKKKQRKGV
;
A
#
# COMPACT_ATOMS: atom_id res chain seq x y z
N LYS A 1 -5.34 -2.49 -5.01
CA LYS A 1 -5.35 -2.50 -3.54
C LYS A 1 -5.11 -1.10 -3.00
N ARG A 2 -5.90 -0.64 -2.05
CA ARG A 2 -5.66 0.60 -1.30
C ARG A 2 -4.70 0.30 -0.14
N GLN A 3 -3.43 0.33 -0.43
CA GLN A 3 -2.39 -0.24 0.45
C GLN A 3 -2.30 0.44 1.83
N VAL A 4 -2.33 1.76 1.89
CA VAL A 4 -2.23 2.51 3.17
C VAL A 4 -3.39 2.17 4.09
N ILE A 5 -4.62 2.24 3.58
CA ILE A 5 -5.83 1.94 4.36
C ILE A 5 -5.83 0.47 4.78
N ASN A 6 -5.49 -0.45 3.88
CA ASN A 6 -5.40 -1.87 4.19
C ASN A 6 -4.37 -2.17 5.28
N ARG A 7 -3.20 -1.53 5.21
CA ARG A 7 -2.17 -1.65 6.24
C ARG A 7 -2.69 -1.17 7.60
N LEU A 8 -3.35 -0.03 7.64
CA LEU A 8 -3.93 0.50 8.88
C LEU A 8 -5.00 -0.42 9.45
N GLN A 9 -5.88 -0.98 8.61
CA GLN A 9 -6.88 -1.95 9.05
C GLN A 9 -6.23 -3.17 9.71
N LEU A 10 -5.27 -3.80 9.04
CA LEU A 10 -4.57 -4.99 9.55
C LEU A 10 -3.75 -4.67 10.81
N TYR A 11 -3.05 -3.53 10.80
CA TYR A 11 -2.24 -3.10 11.92
C TYR A 11 -3.06 -2.86 13.20
N LYS A 12 -4.30 -2.40 13.06
CA LYS A 12 -5.23 -2.18 14.17
C LYS A 12 -6.04 -3.43 14.56
N GLY A 13 -5.67 -4.59 14.05
CA GLY A 13 -6.32 -5.87 14.35
C GLY A 13 -7.66 -6.07 13.64
N GLY A 14 -7.95 -5.26 12.62
CA GLY A 14 -9.11 -5.42 11.76
C GLY A 14 -8.88 -6.38 10.59
N LYS A 15 -9.94 -6.65 9.84
CA LYS A 15 -9.89 -7.42 8.60
C LYS A 15 -9.80 -6.50 7.40
N GLU A 16 -9.30 -7.04 6.28
CA GLU A 16 -9.33 -6.34 5.00
C GLU A 16 -10.78 -6.08 4.57
N PHE A 17 -11.12 -4.81 4.46
CA PHE A 17 -12.46 -4.39 4.08
C PHE A 17 -12.42 -3.32 3.01
N ASN A 18 -13.04 -3.59 1.86
CA ASN A 18 -13.13 -2.68 0.71
C ASN A 18 -11.79 -2.10 0.20
N CYS A 19 -10.66 -2.76 0.50
CA CYS A 19 -9.33 -2.31 0.08
C CYS A 19 -8.74 -3.14 -1.05
N LEU A 20 -9.40 -4.21 -1.45
CA LEU A 20 -8.98 -5.12 -2.52
C LEU A 20 -9.93 -5.02 -3.71
N LEU A 21 -9.40 -5.25 -4.90
CA LEU A 21 -10.20 -5.41 -6.13
C LEU A 21 -10.77 -6.83 -6.22
N LYS A 22 -11.39 -7.28 -5.14
CA LYS A 22 -12.09 -8.55 -5.08
C LYS A 22 -13.35 -8.40 -4.21
N SER A 23 -14.33 -9.23 -4.47
CA SER A 23 -15.58 -9.29 -3.71
C SER A 23 -16.01 -10.75 -3.57
N SER A 24 -17.13 -10.99 -2.86
CA SER A 24 -17.74 -12.32 -2.81
C SER A 24 -18.13 -12.86 -4.19
N LYS A 25 -18.46 -11.98 -5.13
CA LYS A 25 -18.78 -12.32 -6.53
C LYS A 25 -17.51 -12.43 -7.42
N THR A 26 -16.43 -11.78 -7.03
CA THR A 26 -15.17 -11.77 -7.76
C THR A 26 -14.05 -12.11 -6.78
N PRO A 27 -13.87 -13.39 -6.40
CA PRO A 27 -12.96 -13.80 -5.35
C PRO A 27 -11.47 -13.62 -5.73
N ASN A 28 -11.18 -13.62 -7.03
CA ASN A 28 -9.83 -13.41 -7.52
C ASN A 28 -9.53 -11.90 -7.68
N LEU A 29 -8.28 -11.52 -7.44
CA LEU A 29 -7.84 -10.16 -7.72
C LEU A 29 -7.91 -9.89 -9.22
N VAL A 30 -8.53 -8.78 -9.60
CA VAL A 30 -8.55 -8.31 -10.98
C VAL A 30 -7.18 -7.69 -11.28
N PRO A 31 -6.41 -8.25 -12.22
CA PRO A 31 -5.18 -7.60 -12.66
C PRO A 31 -5.52 -6.33 -13.44
N VAL A 32 -4.96 -5.21 -13.02
CA VAL A 32 -5.12 -3.93 -13.73
C VAL A 32 -3.85 -3.65 -14.50
N ASP A 33 -3.95 -3.58 -15.83
CA ASP A 33 -2.84 -3.18 -16.70
C ASP A 33 -2.77 -1.65 -16.81
N PHE A 34 -2.04 -1.04 -15.91
CA PHE A 34 -1.84 0.41 -15.89
C PHE A 34 -1.04 0.92 -17.09
N ALA A 35 -0.14 0.10 -17.65
CA ALA A 35 0.63 0.48 -18.82
C ALA A 35 -0.27 0.61 -20.06
N SER A 36 -1.15 -0.36 -20.30
CA SER A 36 -2.13 -0.30 -21.39
C SER A 36 -3.17 0.80 -21.15
N HIS A 37 -3.58 1.02 -19.91
CA HIS A 37 -4.48 2.12 -19.57
C HIS A 37 -3.85 3.49 -19.91
N ALA A 38 -2.59 3.70 -19.55
CA ALA A 38 -1.86 4.93 -19.92
C ALA A 38 -1.74 5.12 -21.43
N LYS A 39 -1.45 4.02 -22.17
CA LYS A 39 -1.40 4.07 -23.64
C LYS A 39 -2.72 4.48 -24.26
N SER A 40 -3.84 3.99 -23.75
CA SER A 40 -5.18 4.36 -24.25
C SER A 40 -5.49 5.84 -24.08
N MET A 41 -4.84 6.52 -23.13
CA MET A 41 -4.93 7.96 -22.90
C MET A 41 -3.87 8.78 -23.69
N GLY A 42 -3.11 8.14 -24.59
CA GLY A 42 -2.09 8.80 -25.42
C GLY A 42 -0.71 8.94 -24.78
N ALA A 43 -0.50 8.43 -23.58
CA ALA A 43 0.81 8.37 -22.93
C ALA A 43 1.66 7.20 -23.45
N VAL A 44 2.94 7.21 -23.13
CA VAL A 44 3.78 6.00 -23.21
C VAL A 44 3.59 5.21 -21.94
N GLY A 45 3.21 3.94 -22.05
CA GLY A 45 3.06 3.04 -20.90
C GLY A 45 4.03 1.87 -21.01
N GLU A 46 4.69 1.53 -19.94
CA GLU A 46 5.64 0.42 -19.86
C GLU A 46 5.45 -0.37 -18.57
N GLN A 47 5.43 -1.70 -18.69
CA GLN A 47 5.43 -2.62 -17.55
C GLN A 47 6.86 -3.12 -17.35
N VAL A 48 7.35 -3.05 -16.11
CA VAL A 48 8.66 -3.55 -15.70
C VAL A 48 8.54 -4.52 -14.52
N ASN A 49 9.46 -5.47 -14.43
CA ASN A 49 9.39 -6.55 -13.44
C ASN A 49 10.65 -6.65 -12.57
N SER A 50 11.65 -5.80 -12.81
CA SER A 50 12.90 -5.76 -12.05
C SER A 50 13.39 -4.33 -11.85
N ILE A 51 14.30 -4.15 -10.90
CA ILE A 51 14.94 -2.84 -10.65
C ILE A 51 15.77 -2.42 -11.88
N SER A 52 16.49 -3.35 -12.52
CA SER A 52 17.27 -3.04 -13.72
C SER A 52 16.38 -2.54 -14.87
N GLU A 53 15.24 -3.20 -15.10
CA GLU A 53 14.25 -2.74 -16.09
C GLU A 53 13.67 -1.39 -15.73
N LEU A 54 13.44 -1.12 -14.43
CA LEU A 54 12.95 0.17 -13.94
C LEU A 54 13.96 1.30 -14.23
N GLU A 55 15.26 1.06 -14.00
CA GLU A 55 16.32 2.02 -14.30
C GLU A 55 16.38 2.35 -15.79
N GLU A 56 16.29 1.34 -16.65
CA GLU A 56 16.28 1.53 -18.10
C GLU A 56 15.01 2.24 -18.57
N ALA A 57 13.84 1.89 -18.05
CA ALA A 57 12.59 2.57 -18.33
C ALA A 57 12.65 4.05 -17.91
N PHE A 58 13.27 4.33 -16.77
CA PHE A 58 13.47 5.69 -16.29
C PHE A 58 14.39 6.52 -17.22
N LYS A 59 15.47 5.90 -17.75
CA LYS A 59 16.31 6.56 -18.75
C LYS A 59 15.54 6.88 -20.03
N ARG A 60 14.64 5.97 -20.48
CA ARG A 60 13.75 6.22 -21.63
C ARG A 60 12.74 7.33 -21.32
N ALA A 61 12.14 7.30 -20.14
CA ALA A 61 11.18 8.31 -19.71
C ALA A 61 11.77 9.72 -19.71
N LYS A 62 13.01 9.89 -19.24
CA LYS A 62 13.73 11.17 -19.27
C LYS A 62 13.91 11.77 -20.66
N LYS A 63 13.98 10.94 -21.70
CA LYS A 63 14.14 11.36 -23.11
C LYS A 63 12.80 11.57 -23.79
N SER A 64 11.70 11.15 -23.19
CA SER A 64 10.37 11.24 -23.77
C SER A 64 9.86 12.68 -23.76
N LYS A 65 9.21 13.11 -24.84
CA LYS A 65 8.47 14.35 -24.92
C LYS A 65 6.98 14.18 -24.56
N LYS A 66 6.56 12.95 -24.29
CA LYS A 66 5.19 12.61 -23.89
C LYS A 66 5.17 12.18 -22.44
N THR A 67 4.01 12.25 -21.82
CA THR A 67 3.77 11.63 -20.52
C THR A 67 4.20 10.15 -20.57
N TYR A 68 4.97 9.73 -19.61
CA TYR A 68 5.49 8.37 -19.53
C TYR A 68 5.05 7.73 -18.22
N VAL A 69 4.44 6.56 -18.30
CA VAL A 69 3.95 5.82 -17.14
C VAL A 69 4.69 4.49 -17.06
N ILE A 70 5.44 4.30 -16.00
CA ILE A 70 6.14 3.04 -15.71
C ILE A 70 5.33 2.33 -14.62
N SER A 71 4.89 1.12 -14.92
CA SER A 71 4.16 0.26 -13.98
C SER A 71 5.08 -0.86 -13.51
N ILE A 72 5.16 -1.06 -12.20
CA ILE A 72 5.90 -2.16 -11.58
C ILE A 72 5.03 -2.84 -10.53
N HIS A 73 5.00 -4.15 -10.51
CA HIS A 73 4.33 -4.92 -9.48
C HIS A 73 5.19 -4.98 -8.22
N THR A 74 4.58 -4.64 -7.09
CA THR A 74 5.21 -4.74 -5.78
C THR A 74 4.41 -5.69 -4.89
N ASP A 75 5.07 -6.27 -3.88
CA ASP A 75 4.36 -7.01 -2.84
C ASP A 75 3.45 -6.06 -2.05
N GLY A 76 2.17 -6.40 -2.01
CA GLY A 76 1.16 -5.59 -1.32
C GLY A 76 1.13 -5.78 0.20
N TYR A 77 1.94 -6.69 0.75
CA TYR A 77 1.97 -7.04 2.17
C TYR A 77 3.34 -6.79 2.82
N GLN A 78 4.37 -6.57 2.03
CA GLN A 78 5.68 -6.15 2.52
C GLN A 78 5.80 -4.64 2.49
N TRP A 79 6.17 -4.06 3.61
CA TRP A 79 6.44 -2.63 3.77
C TRP A 79 7.57 -2.42 4.77
N LEU A 80 8.18 -1.27 4.71
CA LEU A 80 9.20 -0.88 5.67
C LEU A 80 8.61 -0.83 7.09
N GLU A 81 9.41 -1.25 8.06
CA GLU A 81 9.09 -1.07 9.46
C GLU A 81 8.99 0.42 9.80
N GLY A 82 8.22 0.71 10.79
CA GLY A 82 7.98 2.06 11.26
C GLY A 82 6.54 2.48 11.09
N SER A 83 6.03 3.06 12.14
CA SER A 83 4.71 3.65 12.19
C SER A 83 4.76 4.77 13.21
N ALA A 84 4.15 5.89 12.90
CA ALA A 84 3.90 6.89 13.93
C ALA A 84 2.76 6.37 14.83
N TYR A 85 3.00 6.30 16.12
CA TYR A 85 2.00 5.94 17.12
C TYR A 85 1.16 7.15 17.52
N TRP A 86 0.68 7.88 16.52
CA TRP A 86 -0.23 9.01 16.69
C TRP A 86 -1.60 8.54 17.20
N GLU A 87 -2.42 9.47 17.61
CA GLU A 87 -3.79 9.22 18.05
C GLU A 87 -4.65 8.75 16.88
N SER A 88 -4.47 7.50 16.49
CA SER A 88 -5.33 6.85 15.52
C SER A 88 -6.37 6.01 16.27
N PRO A 89 -7.59 5.89 15.76
CA PRO A 89 -8.64 5.14 16.43
C PRO A 89 -8.18 3.69 16.68
N THR A 90 -7.87 3.41 17.92
CA THR A 90 -7.62 2.05 18.41
C THR A 90 -8.76 1.75 19.36
N LEU A 91 -9.34 0.57 19.25
CA LEU A 91 -10.43 0.19 20.15
C LEU A 91 -9.91 0.20 21.59
N SER A 92 -10.48 1.05 22.43
CA SER A 92 -10.16 1.09 23.87
C SER A 92 -10.66 -0.17 24.60
N ILE A 93 -11.68 -0.81 24.06
CA ILE A 93 -12.20 -2.09 24.53
C ILE A 93 -12.03 -3.10 23.36
N PRO A 94 -10.99 -3.94 23.39
CA PRO A 94 -10.76 -4.92 22.34
C PRO A 94 -11.83 -6.03 22.40
N THR A 95 -12.28 -6.45 21.23
CA THR A 95 -13.28 -7.51 21.07
C THR A 95 -12.69 -8.80 20.51
N THR A 96 -11.44 -8.77 20.03
CA THR A 96 -10.71 -9.91 19.49
C THR A 96 -9.28 -9.91 19.99
N LYS A 97 -8.61 -11.08 19.93
CA LYS A 97 -7.18 -11.20 20.29
C LYS A 97 -6.28 -10.31 19.44
N GLU A 98 -6.64 -10.13 18.17
CA GLU A 98 -5.92 -9.24 17.24
C GLU A 98 -6.04 -7.77 17.68
N ASN A 99 -7.23 -7.36 18.16
CA ASN A 99 -7.44 -6.01 18.69
C ASN A 99 -6.69 -5.80 20.02
N GLU A 100 -6.64 -6.82 20.90
CA GLU A 100 -5.86 -6.77 22.14
C GLU A 100 -4.36 -6.58 21.85
N ARG A 101 -3.82 -7.36 20.91
CA ARG A 101 -2.43 -7.20 20.47
C ARG A 101 -2.16 -5.82 19.95
N ALA A 102 -3.02 -5.32 19.03
CA ALA A 102 -2.87 -4.01 18.42
C ALA A 102 -2.94 -2.87 19.45
N LEU A 103 -3.82 -2.98 20.44
CA LEU A 103 -3.92 -2.00 21.55
C LEU A 103 -2.63 -2.02 22.38
N LYS A 104 -2.14 -3.20 22.76
CA LYS A 104 -0.91 -3.35 23.55
C LYS A 104 0.29 -2.74 22.81
N GLU A 105 0.50 -3.11 21.55
CA GLU A 105 1.58 -2.57 20.70
C GLU A 105 1.48 -1.04 20.57
N HIS A 106 0.27 -0.52 20.40
CA HIS A 106 0.03 0.92 20.32
C HIS A 106 0.44 1.64 21.61
N LEU A 107 0.01 1.14 22.77
CA LEU A 107 0.34 1.74 24.07
C LEU A 107 1.84 1.66 24.38
N GLU A 108 2.49 0.54 24.06
CA GLU A 108 3.94 0.39 24.21
C GLU A 108 4.71 1.33 23.27
N GLY A 109 4.27 1.45 22.03
CA GLY A 109 4.87 2.35 21.05
C GLY A 109 4.72 3.83 21.45
N LYS A 110 3.56 4.22 21.97
CA LYS A 110 3.35 5.59 22.50
C LYS A 110 4.31 5.96 23.63
N LYS A 111 4.65 5.02 24.50
CA LYS A 111 5.63 5.26 25.57
C LYS A 111 7.03 5.58 25.05
N LYS A 112 7.38 5.06 23.87
CA LYS A 112 8.69 5.26 23.22
C LYS A 112 8.74 6.49 22.33
N GLN A 113 7.61 7.13 22.04
CA GLN A 113 7.59 8.34 21.22
C GLN A 113 8.26 9.50 21.94
N ARG A 114 9.02 10.31 21.18
CA ARG A 114 9.47 11.60 21.67
C ARG A 114 8.26 12.48 21.95
N LYS A 115 8.16 12.99 23.14
CA LYS A 115 7.22 14.08 23.43
C LYS A 115 7.76 15.31 22.69
N GLY A 116 6.93 15.94 21.88
CA GLY A 116 7.27 17.23 21.30
C GLY A 116 7.65 18.23 22.41
N VAL A 117 8.63 19.04 22.13
CA VAL A 117 9.00 20.17 22.99
C VAL A 117 8.06 21.31 22.70
#